data_c4606c4c65f70aada01552d1ffaafa03
#
_entry.id   c4606c4c65f70aada01552d1ffaafa03
#
_cell.length_a   1.000
_cell.length_b   1.000
_cell.length_c   1.000
_cell.angle_alpha   90.00
_cell.angle_beta   90.00
_cell.angle_gamma   90.00
#
_symmetry.space_group_name_H-M   'P 1'
#
loop_
_entity.id
_entity.type
_entity.pdbx_description
1 polymer ?
#
loop_
_entity_poly.entity_id
_entity_poly.type
_entity_poly.pdbx_seq_one_letter_code
_entity_poly.pdbx_strand_id
1 'polypeptide(L)'
;IELLSAIKYKAIFVDEAQRIPNIGLTLKIITDQFKEVQLLVSGSSAFELKSLMNEPLTGRKFQYTLLPISWKEFEDNIGYLKAQQQLEQRLLYGMYPDIINNLGDEVEYLKELADSYLYKDILSFHNIKKPDVLEKLVRALAYQIGQEVSFNELSKLLGIDKNTVSSYIDILENNYIIYRLSSFSKNLRSEIKRNQKIYFYD
;
A
#
# COMPACT_ATOMS: atom_id res chain seq x y z
N ILE A 1 -11.78 -25.34 12.71
CA ILE A 1 -12.77 -24.94 13.73
C ILE A 1 -12.67 -25.84 14.96
N GLU A 2 -12.63 -27.18 14.81
CA GLU A 2 -12.47 -28.11 15.94
C GLU A 2 -11.19 -27.88 16.76
N LEU A 3 -10.08 -27.53 16.11
CA LEU A 3 -8.82 -27.17 16.78
C LEU A 3 -8.95 -25.90 17.64
N LEU A 4 -9.74 -24.92 17.21
CA LEU A 4 -9.93 -23.66 17.94
C LEU A 4 -10.79 -23.83 19.20
N SER A 5 -11.72 -24.79 19.20
CA SER A 5 -12.54 -25.10 20.36
C SER A 5 -11.77 -25.82 21.49
N ALA A 6 -10.67 -26.51 21.15
CA ALA A 6 -9.84 -27.24 22.09
C ALA A 6 -8.74 -26.39 22.76
N ILE A 7 -8.41 -25.22 22.22
CA ILE A 7 -7.28 -24.41 22.64
C ILE A 7 -7.78 -23.02 23.03
N LYS A 8 -7.53 -22.61 24.28
CA LYS A 8 -7.87 -21.28 24.80
C LYS A 8 -6.90 -20.20 24.28
N TYR A 9 -6.93 -19.91 22.98
CA TYR A 9 -6.22 -18.76 22.44
C TYR A 9 -6.95 -17.46 22.79
N LYS A 10 -6.19 -16.43 23.16
CA LYS A 10 -6.71 -15.06 23.35
C LYS A 10 -6.64 -14.23 22.07
N ALA A 11 -5.72 -14.56 21.17
CA ALA A 11 -5.53 -13.88 19.90
C ALA A 11 -5.13 -14.86 18.80
N ILE A 12 -5.60 -14.60 17.59
CA ILE A 12 -5.23 -15.31 16.36
C ILE A 12 -4.70 -14.28 15.37
N PHE A 13 -3.53 -14.54 14.81
CA PHE A 13 -2.94 -13.76 13.74
C PHE A 13 -3.04 -14.52 12.43
N VAL A 14 -3.55 -13.88 11.40
CA VAL A 14 -3.61 -14.39 10.05
C VAL A 14 -2.85 -13.41 9.17
N ASP A 15 -1.63 -13.79 8.78
CA ASP A 15 -0.80 -12.99 7.90
C ASP A 15 -1.04 -13.33 6.43
N GLU A 16 -0.90 -12.34 5.53
CA GLU A 16 -1.12 -12.50 4.08
C GLU A 16 -2.47 -13.18 3.76
N ALA A 17 -3.52 -12.74 4.43
CA ALA A 17 -4.84 -13.38 4.38
C ALA A 17 -5.43 -13.48 2.97
N GLN A 18 -5.05 -12.59 2.05
CA GLN A 18 -5.47 -12.64 0.65
C GLN A 18 -5.03 -13.92 -0.08
N ARG A 19 -4.01 -14.61 0.42
CA ARG A 19 -3.54 -15.90 -0.15
C ARG A 19 -4.43 -17.08 0.21
N ILE A 20 -5.37 -16.90 1.13
CA ILE A 20 -6.24 -17.98 1.61
C ILE A 20 -7.60 -17.91 0.91
N PRO A 21 -7.99 -18.93 0.12
CA PRO A 21 -9.29 -18.95 -0.53
C PRO A 21 -10.44 -18.83 0.47
N ASN A 22 -11.44 -18.04 0.15
CA ASN A 22 -12.66 -17.84 0.95
C ASN A 22 -12.40 -17.39 2.41
N ILE A 23 -11.27 -16.71 2.65
CA ILE A 23 -10.86 -16.28 3.99
C ILE A 23 -11.95 -15.45 4.68
N GLY A 24 -12.64 -14.57 3.97
CA GLY A 24 -13.68 -13.72 4.53
C GLY A 24 -14.80 -14.50 5.22
N LEU A 25 -15.25 -15.61 4.64
CA LEU A 25 -16.25 -16.49 5.25
C LEU A 25 -15.69 -17.19 6.50
N THR A 26 -14.45 -17.67 6.43
CA THR A 26 -13.77 -18.30 7.56
C THR A 26 -13.61 -17.34 8.74
N LEU A 27 -13.18 -16.10 8.46
CA LEU A 27 -13.03 -15.05 9.47
C LEU A 27 -14.39 -14.69 10.10
N LYS A 28 -15.45 -14.62 9.30
CA LYS A 28 -16.82 -14.39 9.79
C LYS A 28 -17.23 -15.50 10.77
N ILE A 29 -17.05 -16.75 10.40
CA ILE A 29 -17.40 -17.89 11.28
C ILE A 29 -16.62 -17.81 12.59
N ILE A 30 -15.32 -17.53 12.54
CA ILE A 30 -14.48 -17.37 13.74
C ILE A 30 -15.02 -16.22 14.59
N THR A 31 -15.29 -15.07 14.02
CA THR A 31 -15.75 -13.87 14.73
C THR A 31 -17.13 -14.08 15.37
N ASP A 32 -18.02 -14.83 14.71
CA ASP A 32 -19.37 -15.07 15.20
C ASP A 32 -19.40 -16.14 16.31
N GLN A 33 -18.54 -17.17 16.23
CA GLN A 33 -18.52 -18.30 17.16
C GLN A 33 -17.58 -18.10 18.36
N PHE A 34 -16.48 -17.37 18.19
CA PHE A 34 -15.41 -17.23 19.20
C PHE A 34 -15.23 -15.76 19.59
N LYS A 35 -16.23 -15.17 20.24
CA LYS A 35 -16.25 -13.75 20.62
C LYS A 35 -15.16 -13.33 21.59
N GLU A 36 -14.59 -14.29 22.33
CA GLU A 36 -13.51 -14.10 23.30
C GLU A 36 -12.12 -13.99 22.62
N VAL A 37 -12.03 -14.32 21.33
CA VAL A 37 -10.78 -14.37 20.61
C VAL A 37 -10.59 -13.10 19.80
N GLN A 38 -9.51 -12.39 20.05
CA GLN A 38 -9.09 -11.28 19.22
C GLN A 38 -8.50 -11.80 17.91
N LEU A 39 -9.05 -11.35 16.78
CA LEU A 39 -8.58 -11.74 15.46
C LEU A 39 -7.88 -10.55 14.80
N LEU A 40 -6.59 -10.74 14.47
CA LEU A 40 -5.77 -9.79 13.73
C LEU A 40 -5.44 -10.39 12.36
N VAL A 41 -5.71 -9.63 11.32
CA VAL A 41 -5.56 -10.09 9.94
C VAL A 41 -4.76 -9.06 9.18
N SER A 42 -3.66 -9.49 8.54
CA SER A 42 -2.84 -8.63 7.70
C SER A 42 -2.93 -9.00 6.22
N GLY A 43 -2.52 -8.08 5.36
CA GLY A 43 -2.35 -8.31 3.93
C GLY A 43 -1.74 -7.09 3.25
N SER A 44 -0.97 -7.34 2.22
CA SER A 44 -0.21 -6.34 1.48
C SER A 44 -1.05 -5.48 0.53
N SER A 45 -2.24 -5.95 0.12
CA SER A 45 -3.12 -5.26 -0.82
C SER A 45 -4.44 -4.85 -0.18
N ALA A 46 -4.71 -3.53 -0.20
CA ALA A 46 -5.98 -2.99 0.28
C ALA A 46 -7.18 -3.49 -0.53
N PHE A 47 -7.00 -3.69 -1.84
CA PHE A 47 -8.08 -4.10 -2.74
C PHE A 47 -8.49 -5.54 -2.49
N GLU A 48 -7.54 -6.45 -2.40
CA GLU A 48 -7.82 -7.87 -2.19
C GLU A 48 -8.42 -8.12 -0.82
N LEU A 49 -7.83 -7.56 0.23
CA LEU A 49 -8.41 -7.64 1.57
C LEU A 49 -9.80 -7.03 1.65
N LYS A 50 -10.04 -5.88 1.01
CA LYS A 50 -11.38 -5.28 0.96
C LYS A 50 -12.38 -6.16 0.23
N SER A 51 -12.04 -6.69 -0.94
CA SER A 51 -12.93 -7.53 -1.74
C SER A 51 -13.29 -8.82 -1.01
N LEU A 52 -12.32 -9.44 -0.35
CA LEU A 52 -12.50 -10.69 0.38
C LEU A 52 -13.28 -10.53 1.70
N MET A 53 -13.22 -9.36 2.33
CA MET A 53 -13.76 -9.13 3.69
C MET A 53 -14.93 -8.14 3.74
N ASN A 54 -15.28 -7.44 2.66
CA ASN A 54 -16.30 -6.39 2.75
C ASN A 54 -17.68 -6.94 3.08
N GLU A 55 -18.14 -7.94 2.37
CA GLU A 55 -19.47 -8.50 2.56
C GLU A 55 -19.58 -9.36 3.83
N PRO A 56 -18.66 -10.31 4.10
CA PRO A 56 -18.78 -11.16 5.28
C PRO A 56 -18.56 -10.46 6.62
N LEU A 57 -17.73 -9.41 6.67
CA LEU A 57 -17.27 -8.77 7.93
C LEU A 57 -17.81 -7.35 8.13
N THR A 58 -18.85 -6.94 7.42
CA THR A 58 -19.47 -5.63 7.60
C THR A 58 -19.96 -5.46 9.06
N GLY A 59 -19.52 -4.37 9.71
CA GLY A 59 -19.84 -4.08 11.11
C GLY A 59 -19.10 -4.94 12.15
N ARG A 60 -18.15 -5.79 11.75
CA ARG A 60 -17.41 -6.71 12.61
C ARG A 60 -15.91 -6.50 12.60
N LYS A 61 -15.42 -5.46 11.91
CA LYS A 61 -13.98 -5.20 11.77
C LYS A 61 -13.64 -3.74 12.00
N PHE A 62 -12.47 -3.52 12.53
CA PHE A 62 -11.73 -2.26 12.42
C PHE A 62 -10.64 -2.45 11.38
N GLN A 63 -10.40 -1.43 10.56
CA GLN A 63 -9.35 -1.46 9.55
C GLN A 63 -8.33 -0.37 9.85
N TYR A 64 -7.08 -0.78 9.84
CA TYR A 64 -5.93 0.11 10.03
C TYR A 64 -5.01 -0.03 8.82
N THR A 65 -4.37 1.06 8.44
CA THR A 65 -3.31 1.07 7.42
C THR A 65 -2.00 1.32 8.13
N LEU A 66 -1.05 0.39 7.97
CA LEU A 66 0.30 0.55 8.47
C LEU A 66 1.13 1.22 7.37
N LEU A 67 1.54 2.45 7.61
CA LEU A 67 2.40 3.23 6.71
C LEU A 67 3.86 3.07 7.12
N PRO A 68 4.82 3.47 6.25
CA PRO A 68 6.21 3.63 6.65
C PRO A 68 6.35 4.48 7.92
N ILE A 69 7.48 4.38 8.61
CA ILE A 69 7.71 5.11 9.86
C ILE A 69 7.60 6.62 9.60
N SER A 70 6.76 7.30 10.35
CA SER A 70 6.63 8.74 10.24
C SER A 70 7.85 9.45 10.84
N TRP A 71 8.14 10.69 10.38
CA TRP A 71 9.20 11.50 10.95
C TRP A 71 9.06 11.65 12.47
N LYS A 72 7.84 11.79 12.97
CA LYS A 72 7.57 11.92 14.40
C LYS A 72 7.96 10.66 15.18
N GLU A 73 7.60 9.48 14.69
CA GLU A 73 7.98 8.21 15.32
C GLU A 73 9.49 8.01 15.31
N PHE A 74 10.14 8.37 14.20
CA PHE A 74 11.59 8.32 14.09
C PHE A 74 12.28 9.26 15.09
N GLU A 75 11.83 10.51 15.16
CA GLU A 75 12.35 11.50 16.10
C GLU A 75 12.14 11.09 17.56
N ASP A 76 10.95 10.58 17.89
CA ASP A 76 10.64 10.08 19.23
C ASP A 76 11.53 8.89 19.64
N ASN A 77 11.94 8.06 18.67
CA ASN A 77 12.78 6.90 18.91
C ASN A 77 14.27 7.25 19.11
N ILE A 78 14.85 8.09 18.24
CA ILE A 78 16.30 8.37 18.25
C ILE A 78 16.68 9.73 18.87
N GLY A 79 15.69 10.56 19.12
CA GLY A 79 15.83 11.92 19.64
C GLY A 79 16.04 12.99 18.56
N TYR A 80 15.58 14.19 18.84
CA TYR A 80 15.53 15.32 17.89
C TYR A 80 16.87 15.60 17.17
N LEU A 81 17.98 15.72 17.93
CA LEU A 81 19.27 16.06 17.33
C LEU A 81 19.78 15.02 16.34
N LYS A 82 19.65 13.73 16.69
CA LYS A 82 20.05 12.64 15.80
C LYS A 82 19.15 12.53 14.58
N ALA A 83 17.85 12.76 14.75
CA ALA A 83 16.90 12.79 13.63
C ALA A 83 17.27 13.91 12.64
N GLN A 84 17.54 15.11 13.12
CA GLN A 84 17.95 16.23 12.27
C GLN A 84 19.26 15.95 11.51
N GLN A 85 20.22 15.26 12.12
CA GLN A 85 21.46 14.85 11.43
C GLN A 85 21.22 13.87 10.30
N GLN A 86 20.14 13.09 10.35
CA GLN A 86 19.78 12.11 9.34
C GLN A 86 18.74 12.59 8.34
N LEU A 87 18.27 13.85 8.44
CA LEU A 87 17.17 14.37 7.62
C LEU A 87 17.43 14.18 6.11
N GLU A 88 18.62 14.56 5.62
CA GLU A 88 18.95 14.43 4.20
C GLU A 88 18.94 12.95 3.75
N GLN A 89 19.45 12.05 4.58
CA GLN A 89 19.42 10.61 4.32
C GLN A 89 17.99 10.08 4.25
N ARG A 90 17.14 10.51 5.18
CA ARG A 90 15.72 10.09 5.21
C ARG A 90 14.93 10.66 4.02
N LEU A 91 15.23 11.87 3.59
CA LEU A 91 14.64 12.45 2.37
C LEU A 91 15.09 11.73 1.09
N LEU A 92 16.30 11.14 1.08
CA LEU A 92 16.83 10.46 -0.08
C LEU A 92 16.43 8.98 -0.13
N TYR A 93 16.44 8.29 1.01
CA TYR A 93 16.30 6.82 1.07
C TYR A 93 14.98 6.36 1.71
N GLY A 94 14.18 7.29 2.24
CA GLY A 94 12.88 6.97 2.82
C GLY A 94 12.91 6.47 4.25
N MET A 95 11.75 5.99 4.70
CA MET A 95 11.42 5.73 6.09
C MET A 95 10.97 4.29 6.35
N TYR A 96 11.25 3.35 5.44
CA TYR A 96 11.01 1.93 5.71
C TYR A 96 11.92 1.42 6.84
N PRO A 97 11.42 0.53 7.72
CA PRO A 97 12.20 0.03 8.86
C PRO A 97 13.58 -0.54 8.48
N ASP A 98 13.64 -1.32 7.39
CA ASP A 98 14.90 -1.92 6.93
C ASP A 98 15.90 -0.86 6.47
N ILE A 99 15.42 0.22 5.85
CA ILE A 99 16.27 1.33 5.41
C ILE A 99 16.81 2.10 6.61
N ILE A 100 15.99 2.30 7.65
CA ILE A 100 16.40 3.01 8.87
C ILE A 100 17.43 2.21 9.66
N ASN A 101 17.26 0.89 9.72
CA ASN A 101 18.08 0.02 10.56
C ASN A 101 19.41 -0.40 9.92
N ASN A 102 19.60 -0.23 8.61
CA ASN A 102 20.77 -0.67 7.87
C ASN A 102 21.46 0.52 7.18
N LEU A 103 22.00 1.41 8.01
CA LEU A 103 22.73 2.60 7.54
C LEU A 103 24.00 2.20 6.78
N GLY A 104 24.14 2.74 5.58
CA GLY A 104 25.28 2.47 4.67
C GLY A 104 24.93 1.53 3.53
N ASP A 105 23.90 0.70 3.67
CA ASP A 105 23.45 -0.29 2.68
C ASP A 105 22.06 0.08 2.10
N GLU A 106 21.59 1.33 2.29
CA GLU A 106 20.25 1.78 1.95
C GLU A 106 19.87 1.52 0.49
N VAL A 107 20.82 1.72 -0.43
CA VAL A 107 20.59 1.51 -1.88
C VAL A 107 20.31 0.04 -2.20
N GLU A 108 20.98 -0.88 -1.52
CA GLU A 108 20.81 -2.31 -1.71
C GLU A 108 19.47 -2.78 -1.18
N TYR A 109 19.11 -2.35 0.03
CA TYR A 109 17.81 -2.62 0.62
C TYR A 109 16.65 -2.02 -0.19
N LEU A 110 16.80 -0.80 -0.74
CA LEU A 110 15.80 -0.19 -1.62
C LEU A 110 15.59 -0.98 -2.91
N LYS A 111 16.67 -1.50 -3.51
CA LYS A 111 16.56 -2.36 -4.69
C LYS A 111 15.83 -3.66 -4.37
N GLU A 112 16.18 -4.32 -3.29
CA GLU A 112 15.52 -5.54 -2.85
C GLU A 112 14.04 -5.31 -2.55
N LEU A 113 13.72 -4.21 -1.88
CA LEU A 113 12.36 -3.79 -1.58
C LEU A 113 11.56 -3.54 -2.87
N ALA A 114 12.12 -2.77 -3.82
CA ALA A 114 11.48 -2.50 -5.09
C ALA A 114 11.25 -3.78 -5.90
N ASP A 115 12.24 -4.66 -5.98
CA ASP A 115 12.16 -5.92 -6.71
C ASP A 115 11.16 -6.89 -6.08
N SER A 116 11.12 -6.98 -4.75
CA SER A 116 10.18 -7.86 -4.06
C SER A 116 8.74 -7.31 -4.10
N TYR A 117 8.55 -6.04 -3.87
CA TYR A 117 7.23 -5.43 -3.72
C TYR A 117 6.58 -5.10 -5.07
N LEU A 118 7.30 -4.38 -5.96
CA LEU A 118 6.79 -4.00 -7.27
C LEU A 118 6.65 -5.20 -8.20
N TYR A 119 7.68 -6.07 -8.23
CA TYR A 119 7.71 -7.12 -9.24
C TYR A 119 7.01 -8.40 -8.79
N LYS A 120 7.22 -8.88 -7.59
CA LYS A 120 6.61 -10.14 -7.15
C LYS A 120 5.14 -9.99 -6.80
N ASP A 121 4.79 -9.03 -5.97
CA ASP A 121 3.42 -8.94 -5.47
C ASP A 121 2.47 -8.33 -6.50
N ILE A 122 2.81 -7.16 -7.07
CA ILE A 122 1.89 -6.49 -8.01
C ILE A 122 1.76 -7.24 -9.32
N LEU A 123 2.87 -7.70 -9.90
CA LEU A 123 2.84 -8.39 -11.18
C LEU A 123 2.19 -9.76 -11.11
N SER A 124 2.39 -10.49 -10.00
CA SER A 124 1.81 -11.81 -9.82
C SER A 124 0.30 -11.77 -9.55
N PHE A 125 -0.17 -10.81 -8.74
CA PHE A 125 -1.57 -10.74 -8.34
C PHE A 125 -2.49 -10.11 -9.40
N HIS A 126 -2.01 -9.14 -10.16
CA HIS A 126 -2.87 -8.37 -11.07
C HIS A 126 -2.81 -8.80 -12.54
N ASN A 127 -2.16 -9.92 -12.88
CA ASN A 127 -2.00 -10.39 -14.27
C ASN A 127 -1.60 -9.27 -15.23
N ILE A 128 -0.63 -8.45 -14.84
CA ILE A 128 -0.19 -7.29 -15.63
C ILE A 128 0.43 -7.76 -16.93
N LYS A 129 -0.21 -7.42 -18.04
CA LYS A 129 0.20 -7.86 -19.37
C LYS A 129 1.53 -7.24 -19.85
N LYS A 130 1.89 -6.07 -19.31
CA LYS A 130 3.08 -5.31 -19.73
C LYS A 130 3.84 -4.77 -18.51
N PRO A 131 4.65 -5.60 -17.83
CA PRO A 131 5.42 -5.19 -16.66
C PRO A 131 6.33 -3.99 -16.90
N ASP A 132 7.01 -3.97 -18.04
CA ASP A 132 7.91 -2.89 -18.46
C ASP A 132 7.21 -1.53 -18.59
N VAL A 133 5.94 -1.54 -18.97
CA VAL A 133 5.13 -0.31 -19.05
C VAL A 133 4.76 0.20 -17.64
N LEU A 134 4.49 -0.71 -16.69
CA LEU A 134 4.24 -0.33 -15.30
C LEU A 134 5.48 0.32 -14.69
N GLU A 135 6.66 -0.23 -14.90
CA GLU A 135 7.92 0.35 -14.44
C GLU A 135 8.14 1.75 -15.02
N LYS A 136 7.95 1.91 -16.33
CA LYS A 136 8.06 3.22 -17.00
C LYS A 136 7.03 4.21 -16.45
N LEU A 137 5.81 3.75 -16.11
CA LEU A 137 4.80 4.59 -15.48
C LEU A 137 5.25 5.06 -14.10
N VAL A 138 5.75 4.18 -13.25
CA VAL A 138 6.26 4.54 -11.92
C VAL A 138 7.37 5.58 -12.03
N ARG A 139 8.33 5.39 -12.94
CA ARG A 139 9.39 6.38 -13.20
C ARG A 139 8.85 7.72 -13.69
N ALA A 140 7.87 7.72 -14.60
CA ALA A 140 7.25 8.95 -15.10
C ALA A 140 6.51 9.71 -13.98
N LEU A 141 5.84 9.00 -13.08
CA LEU A 141 5.19 9.57 -11.91
C LEU A 141 6.21 10.16 -10.92
N ALA A 142 7.34 9.48 -10.69
CA ALA A 142 8.40 9.95 -9.82
C ALA A 142 8.99 11.30 -10.31
N TYR A 143 9.15 11.46 -11.62
CA TYR A 143 9.61 12.74 -12.19
C TYR A 143 8.57 13.87 -12.12
N GLN A 144 7.30 13.57 -11.84
CA GLN A 144 6.19 14.53 -11.77
C GLN A 144 5.67 14.73 -10.33
N ILE A 145 6.43 14.32 -9.31
CA ILE A 145 6.01 14.49 -7.90
C ILE A 145 5.68 15.98 -7.65
N GLY A 146 4.53 16.22 -7.03
CA GLY A 146 4.05 17.57 -6.71
C GLY A 146 3.43 18.33 -7.87
N GLN A 147 3.49 17.81 -9.09
CA GLN A 147 2.86 18.40 -10.28
C GLN A 147 1.49 17.77 -10.56
N GLU A 148 0.67 18.44 -11.35
CA GLU A 148 -0.58 17.86 -11.85
C GLU A 148 -0.27 16.80 -12.91
N VAL A 149 -0.84 15.61 -12.75
CA VAL A 149 -0.61 14.46 -13.63
C VAL A 149 -1.74 14.36 -14.67
N SER A 150 -1.38 14.37 -15.94
CA SER A 150 -2.30 14.17 -17.05
C SER A 150 -2.23 12.73 -17.58
N PHE A 151 -3.31 11.96 -17.43
CA PHE A 151 -3.38 10.60 -17.95
C PHE A 151 -3.29 10.54 -19.49
N ASN A 152 -3.70 11.60 -20.18
CA ASN A 152 -3.54 11.71 -21.64
C ASN A 152 -2.07 11.87 -22.04
N GLU A 153 -1.28 12.65 -21.29
CA GLU A 153 0.15 12.80 -21.53
C GLU A 153 0.90 11.50 -21.22
N LEU A 154 0.60 10.86 -20.11
CA LEU A 154 1.16 9.56 -19.76
C LEU A 154 0.84 8.49 -20.79
N SER A 155 -0.38 8.46 -21.33
CA SER A 155 -0.77 7.50 -22.37
C SER A 155 0.06 7.66 -23.65
N LYS A 156 0.31 8.91 -24.07
CA LYS A 156 1.17 9.22 -25.22
C LYS A 156 2.62 8.86 -24.95
N LEU A 157 3.14 9.20 -23.77
CA LEU A 157 4.51 8.93 -23.36
C LEU A 157 4.80 7.42 -23.34
N LEU A 158 3.85 6.63 -22.82
CA LEU A 158 4.02 5.20 -22.63
C LEU A 158 3.55 4.34 -23.83
N GLY A 159 2.90 4.94 -24.81
CA GLY A 159 2.37 4.23 -25.98
C GLY A 159 1.24 3.23 -25.62
N ILE A 160 0.42 3.58 -24.64
CA ILE A 160 -0.74 2.78 -24.18
C ILE A 160 -2.00 3.65 -24.12
N ASP A 161 -3.17 3.03 -24.04
CA ASP A 161 -4.41 3.78 -23.92
C ASP A 161 -4.60 4.38 -22.50
N LYS A 162 -5.41 5.41 -22.41
CA LYS A 162 -5.66 6.14 -21.16
C LYS A 162 -6.31 5.26 -20.07
N ASN A 163 -7.14 4.30 -20.46
CA ASN A 163 -7.82 3.42 -19.50
C ASN A 163 -6.80 2.47 -18.86
N THR A 164 -5.82 2.00 -19.64
CA THR A 164 -4.70 1.21 -19.12
C THR A 164 -3.86 2.02 -18.14
N VAL A 165 -3.56 3.30 -18.44
CA VAL A 165 -2.88 4.20 -17.48
C VAL A 165 -3.68 4.32 -16.20
N SER A 166 -5.00 4.59 -16.30
CA SER A 166 -5.87 4.68 -15.12
C SER A 166 -5.85 3.41 -14.28
N SER A 167 -6.00 2.25 -14.93
CA SER A 167 -5.97 0.95 -14.26
C SER A 167 -4.65 0.69 -13.54
N TYR A 168 -3.52 1.05 -14.14
CA TYR A 168 -2.21 0.88 -13.50
C TYR A 168 -2.02 1.83 -12.33
N ILE A 169 -2.50 3.06 -12.42
CA ILE A 169 -2.52 4.01 -11.30
C ILE A 169 -3.41 3.49 -10.16
N ASP A 170 -4.58 2.93 -10.47
CA ASP A 170 -5.46 2.31 -9.48
C ASP A 170 -4.78 1.12 -8.78
N ILE A 171 -4.04 0.30 -9.53
CA ILE A 171 -3.25 -0.81 -8.96
C ILE A 171 -2.18 -0.28 -8.01
N LEU A 172 -1.39 0.71 -8.43
CA LEU A 172 -0.34 1.30 -7.59
C LEU A 172 -0.90 1.93 -6.30
N GLU A 173 -2.05 2.61 -6.39
CA GLU A 173 -2.71 3.20 -5.23
C GLU A 173 -3.29 2.15 -4.28
N ASN A 174 -3.93 1.12 -4.81
CA ASN A 174 -4.49 0.03 -4.00
C ASN A 174 -3.42 -0.82 -3.30
N ASN A 175 -2.18 -0.77 -3.78
CA ASN A 175 -1.03 -1.43 -3.17
C ASN A 175 -0.15 -0.46 -2.36
N TYR A 176 -0.65 0.72 -2.00
CA TYR A 176 0.03 1.69 -1.15
C TYR A 176 1.42 2.14 -1.66
N ILE A 177 1.64 2.13 -2.98
CA ILE A 177 2.84 2.69 -3.59
C ILE A 177 2.67 4.19 -3.75
N ILE A 178 1.52 4.60 -4.27
CA ILE A 178 1.17 6.00 -4.49
C ILE A 178 -0.17 6.35 -3.85
N TYR A 179 -0.40 7.62 -3.66
CA TYR A 179 -1.74 8.16 -3.36
C TYR A 179 -2.04 9.36 -4.23
N ARG A 180 -3.32 9.54 -4.54
CA ARG A 180 -3.83 10.66 -5.33
C ARG A 180 -4.34 11.76 -4.43
N LEU A 181 -3.89 12.98 -4.68
CA LEU A 181 -4.41 14.18 -4.06
C LEU A 181 -5.27 14.94 -5.05
N SER A 182 -6.57 14.95 -4.82
CA SER A 182 -7.53 15.69 -5.63
C SER A 182 -7.37 17.19 -5.44
N SER A 183 -7.70 17.97 -6.47
CA SER A 183 -7.73 19.42 -6.34
C SER A 183 -8.84 19.84 -5.38
N PHE A 184 -8.56 20.79 -4.50
CA PHE A 184 -9.60 21.40 -3.68
C PHE A 184 -10.46 22.35 -4.53
N SER A 185 -11.78 22.13 -4.54
CA SER A 185 -12.74 23.01 -5.22
C SER A 185 -14.04 23.11 -4.44
N LYS A 186 -14.61 24.31 -4.37
CA LYS A 186 -15.95 24.51 -3.82
C LYS A 186 -17.05 23.82 -4.65
N ASN A 187 -16.76 23.50 -5.91
CA ASN A 187 -17.65 22.78 -6.81
C ASN A 187 -17.16 21.35 -7.02
N LEU A 188 -17.82 20.39 -6.38
CA LEU A 188 -17.49 18.96 -6.44
C LEU A 188 -17.39 18.40 -7.87
N ARG A 189 -18.22 18.90 -8.81
CA ARG A 189 -18.14 18.45 -10.21
C ARG A 189 -16.86 18.90 -10.92
N SER A 190 -16.34 20.07 -10.57
CA SER A 190 -15.06 20.55 -11.09
C SER A 190 -13.86 19.86 -10.43
N GLU A 191 -13.99 19.47 -9.18
CA GLU A 191 -12.98 18.70 -8.46
C GLU A 191 -12.71 17.35 -9.15
N ILE A 192 -13.77 16.61 -9.50
CA ILE A 192 -13.68 15.32 -10.20
C ILE A 192 -13.06 15.43 -11.60
N LYS A 193 -13.22 16.58 -12.27
CA LYS A 193 -12.73 16.79 -13.64
C LYS A 193 -11.30 17.29 -13.75
N ARG A 194 -10.73 17.81 -12.67
CA ARG A 194 -9.37 18.36 -12.65
C ARG A 194 -8.33 17.26 -12.57
N ASN A 195 -7.14 17.56 -13.09
CA ASN A 195 -5.98 16.71 -12.88
C ASN A 195 -5.68 16.59 -11.39
N GLN A 196 -5.11 15.47 -11.02
CA GLN A 196 -4.75 15.13 -9.65
C GLN A 196 -3.24 15.18 -9.51
N LYS A 197 -2.76 15.50 -8.31
CA LYS A 197 -1.36 15.29 -7.96
C LYS A 197 -1.18 13.87 -7.44
N ILE A 198 -0.05 13.28 -7.77
CA ILE A 198 0.31 11.93 -7.32
C ILE A 198 1.57 12.03 -6.48
N TYR A 199 1.56 11.34 -5.35
CA TYR A 199 2.68 11.25 -4.42
C TYR A 199 2.94 9.78 -4.11
N PHE A 200 4.17 9.45 -3.75
CA PHE A 200 4.53 8.15 -3.20
C PHE A 200 4.33 8.15 -1.68
N TYR A 201 4.08 6.97 -1.12
CA TYR A 201 4.00 6.83 0.35
C TYR A 201 5.37 6.92 1.02
N ASP A 202 6.42 6.53 0.25
CA ASP A 202 7.82 6.63 0.68
C ASP A 202 8.75 6.79 -0.53
#